data_c088cdaeb389daf8ae10cd4da40cdf3f
#
_entry.id   c088cdaeb389daf8ae10cd4da40cdf3f
#
_cell.length_a   1.000
_cell.length_b   1.000
_cell.length_c   1.000
_cell.angle_alpha   90.00
_cell.angle_beta   90.00
_cell.angle_gamma   90.00
#
_symmetry.space_group_name_H-M   'P 1'
#
loop_
_entity.id
_entity.type
_entity.pdbx_description
1 polymer ?
#
loop_
_entity_poly.entity_id
_entity_poly.type
_entity_poly.pdbx_seq_one_letter_code
_entity_poly.pdbx_strand_id
1 'polypeptide(L)'
;AASATSAGEVIELHAPIEGTAVALSDVPDPIFAAGKLGEGVAIEPTGTTVVAPAAGKVAATYPSGHAVGLKLENGIELLIHVGLDTVNLDGKGFSVKVAKGDVVAAGDALIEFDPEVIKEAGYPLITPVIVTNTRKFAEVKGLPGVAHQNLSTVLKVTTK
;
A
#
# COMPACT_ATOMS: atom_id res chain seq x y z
N ALA A 1 -1.22 -11.66 -23.14
CA ALA A 1 -1.27 -11.42 -22.40
C ALA A 1 -0.45 -10.67 -21.83
N ALA A 2 -1.01 -10.01 -22.38
CA ALA A 2 -0.66 -9.10 -21.88
C ALA A 2 0.07 -9.18 -20.74
N SER A 3 -0.40 -10.00 -20.20
CA SER A 3 0.17 -10.19 -19.12
C SER A 3 1.49 -10.71 -19.19
N ALA A 4 1.91 -11.03 -20.28
CA ALA A 4 3.20 -11.55 -20.35
C ALA A 4 4.16 -10.47 -20.08
N THR A 5 4.51 -10.33 -18.89
CA THR A 5 5.56 -9.45 -18.48
C THR A 5 6.88 -10.08 -18.87
N SER A 6 7.67 -9.41 -19.69
CA SER A 6 8.98 -9.90 -20.07
C SER A 6 9.94 -9.80 -18.89
N ALA A 7 10.91 -10.70 -18.81
CA ALA A 7 11.95 -10.65 -17.79
C ALA A 7 12.67 -9.29 -17.88
N GLY A 8 12.89 -8.65 -16.73
CA GLY A 8 13.54 -7.34 -16.67
C GLY A 8 12.62 -6.17 -16.96
N GLU A 9 11.34 -6.41 -17.18
CA GLU A 9 10.37 -5.32 -17.36
C GLU A 9 10.15 -4.60 -16.04
N VAL A 10 10.05 -3.27 -16.10
CA VAL A 10 9.81 -2.44 -14.92
C VAL A 10 8.35 -2.04 -14.86
N ILE A 11 7.70 -2.37 -13.75
CA ILE A 11 6.33 -1.99 -13.46
C ILE A 11 6.36 -0.83 -12.47
N GLU A 12 5.66 0.25 -12.79
CA GLU A 12 5.59 1.42 -11.92
C GLU A 12 4.22 1.46 -11.24
N LEU A 13 4.22 1.62 -9.92
CA LEU A 13 3.00 1.77 -9.13
C LEU A 13 2.88 3.20 -8.62
N HIS A 14 1.71 3.80 -8.81
CA HIS A 14 1.42 5.15 -8.36
C HIS A 14 1.09 5.16 -6.87
N ALA A 15 1.18 6.34 -6.25
CA ALA A 15 0.88 6.50 -4.84
C ALA A 15 -0.59 6.17 -4.56
N PRO A 16 -0.87 5.27 -3.62
CA PRO A 16 -2.25 4.97 -3.23
C PRO A 16 -2.86 6.02 -2.31
N ILE A 17 -2.04 6.93 -1.80
CA ILE A 17 -2.50 7.99 -0.91
C ILE A 17 -1.62 9.21 -1.08
N GLU A 18 -2.21 10.39 -0.90
CA GLU A 18 -1.49 11.66 -0.95
C GLU A 18 -0.57 11.78 0.27
N GLY A 19 0.66 12.24 0.08
CA GLY A 19 1.58 12.41 1.20
C GLY A 19 3.03 12.50 0.75
N THR A 20 3.93 12.03 1.62
CA THR A 20 5.37 11.97 1.34
C THR A 20 5.84 10.52 1.47
N ALA A 21 6.42 9.99 0.41
CA ALA A 21 6.97 8.65 0.43
C ALA A 21 8.35 8.67 1.10
N VAL A 22 8.60 7.69 1.95
CA VAL A 22 9.87 7.51 2.65
C VAL A 22 10.32 6.06 2.50
N ALA A 23 11.60 5.82 2.74
CA ALA A 23 12.12 4.45 2.67
C ALA A 23 11.42 3.56 3.69
N LEU A 24 11.13 2.31 3.33
CA LEU A 24 10.50 1.37 4.23
C LEU A 24 11.35 1.15 5.49
N SER A 25 12.67 1.21 5.35
CA SER A 25 13.60 1.10 6.48
C SER A 25 13.47 2.23 7.51
N ASP A 26 12.82 3.34 7.14
CA ASP A 26 12.60 4.47 8.04
C ASP A 26 11.34 4.31 8.90
N VAL A 27 10.55 3.26 8.65
CA VAL A 27 9.34 3.00 9.42
C VAL A 27 9.72 2.59 10.84
N PRO A 28 9.14 3.21 11.87
CA PRO A 28 9.47 2.88 13.27
C PRO A 28 8.79 1.59 13.74
N ASP A 29 8.83 0.56 12.94
CA ASP A 29 8.34 -0.78 13.24
C ASP A 29 9.32 -1.78 12.65
N PRO A 30 10.01 -2.60 13.49
CA PRO A 30 11.04 -3.49 12.99
C PRO A 30 10.57 -4.53 11.99
N ILE A 31 9.31 -4.94 12.05
CA ILE A 31 8.79 -5.93 11.11
C ILE A 31 8.71 -5.33 9.70
N PHE A 32 8.18 -4.13 9.58
CA PHE A 32 8.13 -3.43 8.29
C PHE A 32 9.51 -2.98 7.84
N ALA A 33 10.27 -2.36 8.73
CA ALA A 33 11.58 -1.78 8.40
C ALA A 33 12.58 -2.84 7.94
N ALA A 34 12.50 -4.04 8.48
CA ALA A 34 13.39 -5.15 8.10
C ALA A 34 12.96 -5.86 6.82
N GLY A 35 11.82 -5.48 6.22
CA GLY A 35 11.32 -6.12 4.99
C GLY A 35 10.79 -7.53 5.19
N LYS A 36 10.43 -7.90 6.43
CA LYS A 36 9.96 -9.26 6.72
C LYS A 36 8.63 -9.61 6.05
N LEU A 37 7.78 -8.61 5.81
CA LEU A 37 6.51 -8.79 5.10
C LEU A 37 6.66 -8.60 3.60
N GLY A 38 7.78 -8.08 3.14
CA GLY A 38 8.09 -7.78 1.76
C GLY A 38 8.80 -6.46 1.64
N GLU A 39 9.26 -6.15 0.44
CA GLU A 39 9.89 -4.87 0.13
C GLU A 39 8.85 -3.87 -0.32
N GLY A 40 9.11 -2.58 -0.17
CA GLY A 40 8.18 -1.56 -0.60
C GLY A 40 8.61 -0.18 -0.17
N VAL A 41 7.61 0.64 0.13
CA VAL A 41 7.79 2.03 0.51
C VAL A 41 6.79 2.34 1.61
N ALA A 42 7.00 3.41 2.33
CA ALA A 42 6.02 3.91 3.28
C ALA A 42 5.64 5.34 2.90
N ILE A 43 4.44 5.76 3.24
CA ILE A 43 3.95 7.11 2.94
C ILE A 43 3.49 7.77 4.24
N GLU A 44 4.00 8.98 4.50
CA GLU A 44 3.48 9.85 5.55
C GLU A 44 2.28 10.57 4.94
N PRO A 45 1.04 10.18 5.29
CA PRO A 45 -0.12 10.65 4.55
C PRO A 45 -0.51 12.08 4.91
N THR A 46 -0.92 12.84 3.90
CA THR A 46 -1.63 14.11 4.08
C THR A 46 -3.07 13.98 3.60
N GLY A 47 -3.37 12.92 2.85
CA GLY A 47 -4.73 12.60 2.44
C GLY A 47 -5.43 11.69 3.43
N THR A 48 -6.69 11.37 3.16
CA THR A 48 -7.54 10.58 4.04
C THR A 48 -8.15 9.36 3.34
N THR A 49 -7.87 9.15 2.07
CA THR A 49 -8.43 8.06 1.28
C THR A 49 -7.33 7.26 0.62
N VAL A 50 -7.36 5.95 0.82
CA VAL A 50 -6.48 5.00 0.13
C VAL A 50 -7.19 4.52 -1.12
N VAL A 51 -6.51 4.59 -2.26
CA VAL A 51 -7.07 4.13 -3.55
C VAL A 51 -6.20 3.04 -4.15
N ALA A 52 -6.78 2.28 -5.08
CA ALA A 52 -6.03 1.24 -5.79
C ALA A 52 -5.00 1.90 -6.71
N PRO A 53 -3.72 1.50 -6.62
CA PRO A 53 -2.67 2.08 -7.48
C PRO A 53 -2.69 1.50 -8.90
N ALA A 54 -3.38 0.39 -9.10
CA ALA A 54 -3.53 -0.27 -10.39
C ALA A 54 -4.75 -1.18 -10.35
N ALA A 55 -5.20 -1.63 -11.52
CA ALA A 55 -6.33 -2.56 -11.60
C ALA A 55 -5.98 -3.92 -10.99
N GLY A 56 -6.95 -4.53 -10.34
CA GLY A 56 -6.77 -5.84 -9.72
C GLY A 56 -7.99 -6.28 -8.94
N LYS A 57 -7.76 -7.15 -7.98
CA LYS A 57 -8.80 -7.72 -7.14
C LYS A 57 -8.42 -7.59 -5.67
N VAL A 58 -9.40 -7.36 -4.83
CA VAL A 58 -9.19 -7.33 -3.37
C VAL A 58 -8.95 -8.75 -2.89
N ALA A 59 -7.73 -9.02 -2.44
CA ALA A 59 -7.32 -10.35 -1.97
C ALA A 59 -7.66 -10.56 -0.51
N ALA A 60 -7.63 -9.49 0.29
CA ALA A 60 -7.92 -9.57 1.72
C ALA A 60 -8.40 -8.23 2.26
N THR A 61 -9.31 -8.30 3.23
CA THR A 61 -9.68 -7.15 4.05
C THR A 61 -9.55 -7.60 5.51
N TYR A 62 -9.46 -6.62 6.40
CA TYR A 62 -9.26 -6.92 7.82
C TYR A 62 -10.40 -6.31 8.62
N PRO A 63 -10.92 -7.01 9.64
CA PRO A 63 -12.06 -6.51 10.43
C PRO A 63 -11.84 -5.11 11.00
N SER A 64 -10.60 -4.80 11.36
CA SER A 64 -10.25 -3.48 11.89
C SER A 64 -10.19 -2.39 10.83
N GLY A 65 -10.28 -2.74 9.55
CA GLY A 65 -10.32 -1.76 8.45
C GLY A 65 -9.03 -1.00 8.19
N HIS A 66 -7.96 -1.32 8.90
CA HIS A 66 -6.69 -0.57 8.83
C HIS A 66 -5.78 -0.99 7.67
N ALA A 67 -6.10 -2.07 7.00
CA ALA A 67 -5.25 -2.60 5.92
C ALA A 67 -6.09 -3.26 4.83
N VAL A 68 -5.51 -3.35 3.64
CA VAL A 68 -6.13 -4.03 2.50
C VAL A 68 -5.04 -4.72 1.70
N GLY A 69 -5.31 -5.94 1.27
CA GLY A 69 -4.44 -6.70 0.37
C GLY A 69 -5.04 -6.74 -1.03
N LEU A 70 -4.22 -6.48 -2.03
CA LEU A 70 -4.63 -6.48 -3.43
C LEU A 70 -3.79 -7.47 -4.23
N LYS A 71 -4.44 -8.15 -5.18
CA LYS A 71 -3.76 -8.93 -6.20
C LYS A 71 -3.94 -8.18 -7.52
N LEU A 72 -2.90 -7.51 -7.96
CA LEU A 72 -2.97 -6.67 -9.16
C LEU A 72 -2.89 -7.53 -10.43
N GLU A 73 -3.45 -7.02 -11.53
CA GLU A 73 -3.45 -7.74 -12.81
C GLU A 73 -2.03 -8.00 -13.32
N ASN A 74 -1.08 -7.15 -12.95
CA ASN A 74 0.33 -7.32 -13.34
C ASN A 74 1.08 -8.37 -12.52
N GLY A 75 0.40 -9.09 -11.62
CA GLY A 75 1.00 -10.14 -10.80
C GLY A 75 1.54 -9.69 -9.47
N ILE A 76 1.54 -8.41 -9.18
CA ILE A 76 2.00 -7.88 -7.89
C ILE A 76 0.93 -8.13 -6.82
N GLU A 77 1.34 -8.67 -5.68
CA GLU A 77 0.49 -8.78 -4.50
C GLU A 77 0.91 -7.68 -3.53
N LEU A 78 -0.02 -6.77 -3.24
CA LEU A 78 0.26 -5.54 -2.52
C LEU A 78 -0.50 -5.50 -1.21
N LEU A 79 0.17 -5.08 -0.13
CA LEU A 79 -0.44 -4.81 1.16
C LEU A 79 -0.30 -3.32 1.45
N ILE A 80 -1.40 -2.66 1.72
CA ILE A 80 -1.42 -1.26 2.16
C ILE A 80 -1.92 -1.25 3.60
N HIS A 81 -1.07 -0.82 4.53
CA HIS A 81 -1.34 -0.85 5.96
C HIS A 81 -1.37 0.58 6.48
N VAL A 82 -2.56 1.07 6.83
CA VAL A 82 -2.73 2.45 7.29
C VAL A 82 -2.30 2.60 8.73
N GLY A 83 -1.21 3.32 8.96
CA GLY A 83 -0.67 3.55 10.28
C GLY A 83 0.04 2.34 10.89
N LEU A 84 0.57 2.51 12.08
CA LEU A 84 1.20 1.44 12.85
C LEU A 84 0.36 1.18 14.09
N ASP A 85 0.20 -0.11 14.43
CA ASP A 85 -0.59 -0.54 15.60
C ASP A 85 -2.08 -0.14 15.53
N THR A 86 -2.53 0.33 14.40
CA THR A 86 -3.90 0.82 14.19
C THR A 86 -4.94 -0.30 14.26
N VAL A 87 -4.52 -1.55 14.21
CA VAL A 87 -5.39 -2.70 14.48
C VAL A 87 -6.05 -2.56 15.87
N ASN A 88 -5.38 -1.91 16.81
CA ASN A 88 -5.89 -1.72 18.17
C ASN A 88 -7.05 -0.73 18.25
N LEU A 89 -7.34 -0.01 17.17
CA LEU A 89 -8.48 0.91 17.10
C LEU A 89 -9.80 0.17 16.85
N ASP A 90 -9.74 -1.13 16.52
CA ASP A 90 -10.94 -1.95 16.32
C ASP A 90 -11.91 -1.39 15.29
N GLY A 91 -11.37 -0.79 14.23
CA GLY A 91 -12.16 -0.20 13.16
C GLY A 91 -12.55 1.26 13.38
N LYS A 92 -12.25 1.80 14.54
CA LYS A 92 -12.61 3.20 14.84
C LYS A 92 -11.78 4.13 13.97
N GLY A 93 -12.45 5.00 13.24
CA GLY A 93 -11.81 5.94 12.32
C GLY A 93 -11.53 5.38 10.94
N PHE A 94 -11.91 4.14 10.67
CA PHE A 94 -11.74 3.51 9.36
C PHE A 94 -13.07 3.16 8.71
N SER A 95 -13.15 3.35 7.40
CA SER A 95 -14.31 2.96 6.60
C SER A 95 -13.81 2.23 5.36
N VAL A 96 -13.97 0.92 5.32
CA VAL A 96 -13.55 0.09 4.20
C VAL A 96 -14.62 0.15 3.13
N LYS A 97 -14.22 0.47 1.89
CA LYS A 97 -15.14 0.67 0.76
C LYS A 97 -15.25 -0.56 -0.12
N VAL A 98 -14.48 -1.60 0.13
CA VAL A 98 -14.42 -2.80 -0.68
C VAL A 98 -14.51 -4.05 0.17
N ALA A 99 -14.79 -5.18 -0.47
CA ALA A 99 -14.81 -6.49 0.19
C ALA A 99 -13.89 -7.44 -0.56
N LYS A 100 -13.44 -8.49 0.13
CA LYS A 100 -12.64 -9.54 -0.49
C LYS A 100 -13.35 -10.08 -1.74
N GLY A 101 -12.62 -10.13 -2.84
CA GLY A 101 -13.14 -10.60 -4.12
C GLY A 101 -13.60 -9.50 -5.06
N ASP A 102 -13.72 -8.26 -4.56
CA ASP A 102 -14.12 -7.14 -5.42
C ASP A 102 -13.05 -6.85 -6.47
N VAL A 103 -13.48 -6.54 -7.68
CA VAL A 103 -12.59 -6.09 -8.75
C VAL A 103 -12.50 -4.58 -8.67
N VAL A 104 -11.28 -4.05 -8.71
CA VAL A 104 -11.03 -2.62 -8.61
C VAL A 104 -10.24 -2.13 -9.80
N ALA A 105 -10.45 -0.86 -10.16
CA ALA A 105 -9.64 -0.17 -11.15
C ALA A 105 -8.71 0.82 -10.45
N ALA A 106 -7.66 1.26 -11.14
CA ALA A 106 -6.80 2.29 -10.61
C ALA A 106 -7.62 3.52 -10.19
N GLY A 107 -7.41 4.01 -8.99
CA GLY A 107 -8.13 5.16 -8.45
C GLY A 107 -9.38 4.84 -7.66
N ASP A 108 -9.83 3.58 -7.63
CA ASP A 108 -11.00 3.21 -6.84
C ASP A 108 -10.68 3.31 -5.35
N ALA A 109 -11.61 3.91 -4.57
CA ALA A 109 -11.42 4.06 -3.14
C ALA A 109 -11.46 2.70 -2.43
N LEU A 110 -10.48 2.46 -1.59
CA LEU A 110 -10.37 1.21 -0.82
C LEU A 110 -10.71 1.43 0.64
N ILE A 111 -10.09 2.42 1.28
CA ILE A 111 -10.27 2.75 2.69
C ILE A 111 -10.31 4.26 2.83
N GLU A 112 -11.25 4.75 3.62
CA GLU A 112 -11.23 6.13 4.10
C GLU A 112 -10.95 6.08 5.59
N PHE A 113 -10.14 7.02 6.08
CA PHE A 113 -9.80 7.05 7.50
C PHE A 113 -9.76 8.47 8.03
N ASP A 114 -9.94 8.59 9.35
CA ASP A 114 -9.86 9.87 10.04
C ASP A 114 -8.49 9.95 10.73
N PRO A 115 -7.56 10.78 10.22
CA PRO A 115 -6.23 10.88 10.81
C PRO A 115 -6.25 11.40 12.24
N GLU A 116 -7.24 12.19 12.61
CA GLU A 116 -7.34 12.73 13.97
C GLU A 116 -7.62 11.63 14.99
N VAL A 117 -8.43 10.63 14.63
CA VAL A 117 -8.70 9.48 15.50
C VAL A 117 -7.41 8.71 15.76
N ILE A 118 -6.60 8.51 14.73
CA ILE A 118 -5.33 7.79 14.84
C ILE A 118 -4.34 8.58 15.70
N LYS A 119 -4.23 9.89 15.48
CA LYS A 119 -3.33 10.76 16.25
C LYS A 119 -3.73 10.83 17.71
N GLU A 120 -5.02 10.98 17.99
CA GLU A 120 -5.53 11.05 19.37
C GLU A 120 -5.26 9.75 20.12
N ALA A 121 -5.26 8.62 19.43
CA ALA A 121 -4.93 7.33 20.03
C ALA A 121 -3.43 7.14 20.25
N GLY A 122 -2.60 8.05 19.71
CA GLY A 122 -1.15 7.99 19.87
C GLY A 122 -0.43 7.10 18.87
N TYR A 123 -1.08 6.71 17.78
CA TYR A 123 -0.47 5.85 16.77
C TYR A 123 0.11 6.65 15.61
N PRO A 124 1.25 6.18 15.03
CA PRO A 124 1.80 6.81 13.83
C PRO A 124 0.85 6.67 12.64
N LEU A 125 0.82 7.70 11.79
CA LEU A 125 0.03 7.66 10.55
C LEU A 125 0.76 7.01 9.39
N ILE A 126 2.07 6.83 9.49
CA ILE A 126 2.87 6.30 8.40
C ILE A 126 2.25 5.01 7.85
N THR A 127 2.13 4.95 6.52
CA THR A 127 1.37 3.91 5.84
C THR A 127 2.30 3.06 4.96
N PRO A 128 2.74 1.89 5.43
CA PRO A 128 3.54 0.99 4.59
C PRO A 128 2.75 0.49 3.38
N VAL A 129 3.42 0.48 2.22
CA VAL A 129 2.90 -0.07 0.96
C VAL A 129 3.90 -1.13 0.53
N ILE A 130 3.52 -2.38 0.63
CA ILE A 130 4.44 -3.52 0.58
C ILE A 130 4.06 -4.49 -0.52
N VAL A 131 5.05 -4.95 -1.29
CA VAL A 131 4.89 -6.05 -2.24
C VAL A 131 5.14 -7.34 -1.48
N THR A 132 4.07 -8.04 -1.13
CA THR A 132 4.20 -9.25 -0.29
C THR A 132 4.83 -10.42 -1.01
N ASN A 133 4.75 -10.46 -2.33
CA ASN A 133 5.38 -11.48 -3.15
C ASN A 133 6.70 -11.00 -3.79
N THR A 134 7.47 -10.22 -3.05
CA THR A 134 8.76 -9.67 -3.49
C THR A 134 9.66 -10.70 -4.18
N ARG A 135 9.66 -11.94 -3.70
CA ARG A 135 10.54 -13.00 -4.23
C ARG A 135 10.25 -13.38 -5.67
N LYS A 136 9.07 -13.03 -6.19
CA LYS A 136 8.74 -13.28 -7.60
C LYS A 136 9.36 -12.27 -8.54
N PHE A 137 9.97 -11.23 -8.01
CA PHE A 137 10.52 -10.12 -8.79
C PHE A 137 12.04 -10.02 -8.61
N ALA A 138 12.71 -9.47 -9.62
CA ALA A 138 14.15 -9.25 -9.55
C ALA A 138 14.49 -8.12 -8.58
N GLU A 139 13.64 -7.10 -8.54
CA GLU A 139 13.84 -5.95 -7.67
C GLU A 139 12.51 -5.29 -7.33
N VAL A 140 12.37 -4.85 -6.10
CA VAL A 140 11.27 -3.98 -5.66
C VAL A 140 11.91 -2.74 -5.03
N LYS A 141 11.72 -1.59 -5.64
CA LYS A 141 12.37 -0.35 -5.22
C LYS A 141 11.35 0.71 -4.84
N GLY A 142 11.44 1.20 -3.60
CA GLY A 142 10.66 2.35 -3.15
C GLY A 142 11.28 3.65 -3.64
N LEU A 143 10.45 4.64 -3.98
CA LEU A 143 10.89 5.95 -4.47
C LEU A 143 10.45 7.02 -3.48
N PRO A 144 11.35 7.45 -2.57
CA PRO A 144 11.01 8.51 -1.62
C PRO A 144 10.78 9.85 -2.31
N GLY A 145 9.98 10.70 -1.69
CA GLY A 145 9.69 12.04 -2.18
C GLY A 145 8.21 12.39 -2.08
N VAL A 146 7.83 13.52 -2.64
CA VAL A 146 6.43 13.95 -2.65
C VAL A 146 5.60 12.94 -3.45
N ALA A 147 4.52 12.47 -2.85
CA ALA A 147 3.64 11.48 -3.44
C ALA A 147 2.26 12.09 -3.70
N HIS A 148 1.94 12.32 -4.96
CA HIS A 148 0.60 12.75 -5.38
C HIS A 148 -0.21 11.52 -5.76
N GLN A 149 -1.36 11.36 -5.13
CA GLN A 149 -2.23 10.21 -5.34
C GLN A 149 -2.55 10.01 -6.82
N ASN A 150 -2.35 8.79 -7.32
CA ASN A 150 -2.55 8.40 -8.72
C ASN A 150 -1.65 9.08 -9.75
N LEU A 151 -0.70 9.88 -9.32
CA LEU A 151 0.18 10.63 -10.24
C LEU A 151 1.64 10.27 -10.04
N SER A 152 2.11 10.24 -8.79
CA SER A 152 3.52 9.98 -8.50
C SER A 152 3.80 8.50 -8.45
N THR A 153 4.85 8.05 -9.11
CA THR A 153 5.33 6.67 -8.99
C THR A 153 6.08 6.54 -7.67
N VAL A 154 5.64 5.64 -6.81
CA VAL A 154 6.28 5.41 -5.51
C VAL A 154 6.99 4.06 -5.42
N LEU A 155 6.68 3.14 -6.32
CA LEU A 155 7.31 1.82 -6.38
C LEU A 155 7.67 1.46 -7.81
N LYS A 156 8.86 0.91 -7.99
CA LYS A 156 9.29 0.27 -9.25
C LYS A 156 9.56 -1.20 -8.96
N VAL A 157 8.89 -2.07 -9.68
CA VAL A 157 9.01 -3.51 -9.52
C VAL A 157 9.56 -4.06 -10.82
N THR A 158 10.73 -4.70 -10.75
CA THR A 158 11.38 -5.29 -11.92
C THR A 158 11.14 -6.79 -11.96
N THR A 159 10.63 -7.30 -13.06
CA THR A 159 10.33 -8.72 -13.21
C THR A 159 11.61 -9.52 -13.42
N LYS A 160 11.57 -10.79 -13.04
CA LYS A 160 12.67 -11.72 -13.27
C LYS A 160 12.78 -12.14 -14.72
#